data_d3ab1799eb4ebe4495cd19a2621d9e3a
#
_entry.id   d3ab1799eb4ebe4495cd19a2621d9e3a
#
_cell.length_a   1.000
_cell.length_b   1.000
_cell.length_c   1.000
_cell.angle_alpha   90.00
_cell.angle_beta   90.00
_cell.angle_gamma   90.00
#
_symmetry.space_group_name_H-M   'P 1'
#
loop_
_entity.id
_entity.type
_entity.pdbx_description
1 polymer ?
#
loop_
_entity_poly.entity_id
_entity_poly.type
_entity_poly.pdbx_seq_one_letter_code
_entity_poly.pdbx_strand_id
1 'polypeptide(L)'
;MNTAPPTSSSKGRFLNRNRYFYAQLATDPHQAATSCADYWVSTGARNGTPGMSEQLASHGWIGTELITGSYARHSAMSSFFESIPLIGFFPSLVPRSLKRAQQAPKRIIIAARACQVAGRPASELWCFDGDITSTDPMVSNAFMDTALRDLAIALHKQGTLLGTPKRFFGGALPKDHLFYFQNIAIMRRDAKMNRQY
;
A
#
# COMPACT_ATOMS: atom_id res chain seq x y z
N MET A 1 -22.14 2.25 7.51
CA MET A 1 -21.81 2.89 6.21
C MET A 1 -21.12 1.86 5.34
N ASN A 2 -21.60 1.67 4.13
CA ASN A 2 -21.09 0.63 3.23
C ASN A 2 -19.81 1.11 2.56
N THR A 3 -18.64 0.64 2.98
CA THR A 3 -17.33 1.03 2.46
C THR A 3 -16.83 0.13 1.33
N ALA A 4 -17.75 -0.54 0.63
CA ALA A 4 -17.38 -1.34 -0.53
C ALA A 4 -16.61 -0.47 -1.54
N PRO A 5 -15.53 -0.99 -2.15
CA PRO A 5 -14.76 -0.24 -3.13
C PRO A 5 -15.64 0.18 -4.29
N PRO A 6 -15.48 1.41 -4.80
CA PRO A 6 -16.31 1.94 -5.86
C PRO A 6 -16.20 1.09 -7.14
N THR A 7 -17.33 0.85 -7.76
CA THR A 7 -17.39 0.36 -9.12
C THR A 7 -16.82 1.44 -10.05
N SER A 8 -15.88 1.09 -10.90
CA SER A 8 -15.05 1.99 -11.70
C SER A 8 -15.83 3.08 -12.44
N SER A 9 -15.76 4.32 -11.98
CA SER A 9 -16.15 5.50 -12.74
C SER A 9 -14.94 6.02 -13.54
N SER A 10 -15.12 6.28 -14.83
CA SER A 10 -14.03 6.64 -15.74
C SER A 10 -13.54 8.09 -15.68
N LYS A 11 -14.17 8.96 -14.87
CA LYS A 11 -13.88 10.40 -14.81
C LYS A 11 -13.03 10.75 -13.59
N GLY A 12 -11.74 10.62 -13.66
CA GLY A 12 -10.81 10.99 -12.56
C GLY A 12 -9.46 10.29 -12.64
N ARG A 13 -9.22 9.56 -13.70
CA ARG A 13 -8.09 8.61 -13.86
C ARG A 13 -6.68 9.22 -13.81
N PHE A 14 -6.51 10.52 -13.89
CA PHE A 14 -5.18 11.10 -14.11
C PHE A 14 -4.47 11.62 -12.86
N LEU A 15 -5.14 11.84 -11.75
CA LEU A 15 -4.56 12.54 -10.59
C LEU A 15 -4.06 11.63 -9.46
N ASN A 16 -4.56 10.41 -9.32
CA ASN A 16 -4.08 9.48 -8.29
C ASN A 16 -3.82 8.10 -8.88
N ARG A 17 -2.56 7.81 -9.19
CA ARG A 17 -2.10 6.53 -9.75
C ARG A 17 -1.72 5.51 -8.68
N ASN A 18 -1.89 5.81 -7.40
CA ASN A 18 -1.58 4.88 -6.32
C ASN A 18 -2.38 3.60 -6.46
N ARG A 19 -1.75 2.48 -6.13
CA ARG A 19 -2.37 1.17 -6.17
C ARG A 19 -3.00 0.85 -4.83
N TYR A 20 -4.25 0.41 -4.90
CA TYR A 20 -5.05 -0.02 -3.76
C TYR A 20 -5.39 -1.48 -3.88
N PHE A 21 -5.35 -2.14 -2.75
CA PHE A 21 -5.81 -3.51 -2.53
C PHE A 21 -6.90 -3.49 -1.47
N TYR A 22 -7.97 -4.19 -1.74
CA TYR A 22 -9.08 -4.41 -0.82
C TYR A 22 -9.39 -5.90 -0.78
N ALA A 23 -9.57 -6.45 0.41
CA ALA A 23 -9.99 -7.83 0.63
C ALA A 23 -10.93 -7.93 1.81
N GLN A 24 -11.76 -8.97 1.82
CA GLN A 24 -12.52 -9.41 2.99
C GLN A 24 -11.89 -10.71 3.50
N LEU A 25 -11.72 -10.81 4.81
CA LEU A 25 -11.00 -11.92 5.45
C LEU A 25 -11.86 -12.55 6.54
N ALA A 26 -11.78 -13.89 6.66
CA ALA A 26 -12.43 -14.68 7.71
C ALA A 26 -11.61 -14.64 9.03
N THR A 27 -11.10 -13.47 9.40
CA THR A 27 -10.28 -13.24 10.59
C THR A 27 -10.75 -11.98 11.28
N ASP A 28 -10.34 -11.75 12.52
CA ASP A 28 -10.54 -10.47 13.19
C ASP A 28 -9.64 -9.37 12.58
N PRO A 29 -9.95 -8.08 12.80
CA PRO A 29 -9.21 -6.98 12.19
C PRO A 29 -7.74 -6.90 12.62
N HIS A 30 -7.40 -7.29 13.86
CA HIS A 30 -6.00 -7.30 14.32
C HIS A 30 -5.20 -8.34 13.54
N GLN A 31 -5.73 -9.55 13.43
CA GLN A 31 -5.09 -10.62 12.68
C GLN A 31 -4.97 -10.26 11.20
N ALA A 32 -6.00 -9.64 10.61
CA ALA A 32 -5.97 -9.18 9.22
C ALA A 32 -4.86 -8.15 8.98
N ALA A 33 -4.76 -7.13 9.84
CA ALA A 33 -3.74 -6.09 9.76
C ALA A 33 -2.33 -6.68 9.99
N THR A 34 -2.16 -7.55 10.99
CA THR A 34 -0.89 -8.21 11.32
C THR A 34 -0.41 -9.09 10.17
N SER A 35 -1.26 -9.97 9.64
CA SER A 35 -0.89 -10.84 8.50
C SER A 35 -0.44 -10.05 7.28
N CYS A 36 -1.10 -8.91 7.00
CA CYS A 36 -0.69 -8.02 5.93
C CYS A 36 0.64 -7.33 6.25
N ALA A 37 0.86 -6.86 7.49
CA ALA A 37 2.09 -6.22 7.91
C ALA A 37 3.27 -7.21 7.86
N ASP A 38 3.09 -8.44 8.34
CA ASP A 38 4.11 -9.50 8.32
C ASP A 38 4.56 -9.83 6.89
N TYR A 39 3.62 -9.86 5.95
CA TYR A 39 3.97 -10.01 4.54
C TYR A 39 4.92 -8.90 4.09
N TRP A 40 4.62 -7.64 4.39
CA TRP A 40 5.48 -6.53 3.99
C TRP A 40 6.82 -6.52 4.73
N VAL A 41 6.84 -6.84 6.02
CA VAL A 41 8.07 -6.97 6.82
C VAL A 41 8.95 -8.08 6.26
N SER A 42 8.39 -9.23 5.87
CA SER A 42 9.14 -10.32 5.24
C SER A 42 9.77 -9.91 3.90
N THR A 43 9.22 -8.88 3.24
CA THR A 43 9.80 -8.30 2.02
C THR A 43 10.81 -7.16 2.29
N GLY A 44 11.10 -6.87 3.57
CA GLY A 44 12.07 -5.86 4.00
C GLY A 44 11.47 -4.48 4.29
N ALA A 45 10.16 -4.38 4.49
CA ALA A 45 9.54 -3.16 4.98
C ALA A 45 9.85 -2.94 6.46
N ARG A 46 9.82 -1.68 6.88
CA ARG A 46 10.07 -1.21 8.24
C ARG A 46 8.97 -0.25 8.68
N ASN A 47 8.90 0.04 9.97
CA ASN A 47 7.92 0.98 10.51
C ASN A 47 8.00 2.35 9.82
N GLY A 48 6.85 2.91 9.55
CA GLY A 48 6.64 4.18 8.89
C GLY A 48 6.53 5.38 9.85
N THR A 49 5.58 6.26 9.58
CA THR A 49 5.37 7.47 10.41
C THR A 49 4.86 7.07 11.80
N PRO A 50 5.59 7.39 12.86
CA PRO A 50 5.07 7.24 14.20
C PRO A 50 3.75 8.01 14.39
N GLY A 51 2.79 7.42 15.14
CA GLY A 51 1.47 8.02 15.35
C GLY A 51 0.43 7.74 14.26
N MET A 52 0.81 7.09 13.15
CA MET A 52 -0.15 6.76 12.10
C MET A 52 -1.17 5.72 12.55
N SER A 53 -0.78 4.80 13.42
CA SER A 53 -1.68 3.79 14.00
C SER A 53 -2.77 4.44 14.85
N GLU A 54 -2.42 5.44 15.66
CA GLU A 54 -3.34 6.19 16.51
C GLU A 54 -4.31 7.02 15.65
N GLN A 55 -3.83 7.61 14.55
CA GLN A 55 -4.68 8.31 13.59
C GLN A 55 -5.67 7.37 12.91
N LEU A 56 -5.25 6.19 12.50
CA LEU A 56 -6.16 5.17 11.94
C LEU A 56 -7.19 4.72 12.99
N ALA A 57 -6.75 4.52 14.25
CA ALA A 57 -7.61 4.12 15.35
C ALA A 57 -8.69 5.16 15.67
N SER A 58 -8.38 6.46 15.61
CA SER A 58 -9.34 7.53 15.82
C SER A 58 -10.49 7.53 14.78
N HIS A 59 -10.30 6.87 13.64
CA HIS A 59 -11.28 6.66 12.59
C HIS A 59 -11.89 5.24 12.61
N GLY A 60 -11.65 4.46 13.68
CA GLY A 60 -12.20 3.11 13.84
C GLY A 60 -11.49 2.04 13.00
N TRP A 61 -10.22 2.27 12.62
CA TRP A 61 -9.41 1.32 11.88
C TRP A 61 -8.24 0.82 12.71
N ILE A 62 -7.94 -0.45 12.62
CA ILE A 62 -6.73 -1.06 13.14
C ILE A 62 -5.72 -1.09 12.00
N GLY A 63 -4.54 -0.51 12.20
CA GLY A 63 -3.59 -0.47 11.10
C GLY A 63 -2.26 0.19 11.43
N THR A 64 -1.43 0.28 10.40
CA THR A 64 -0.10 0.84 10.51
C THR A 64 0.37 1.42 9.17
N GLU A 65 1.45 2.19 9.23
CA GLU A 65 2.21 2.59 8.06
C GLU A 65 3.57 1.90 8.07
N LEU A 66 3.93 1.30 6.96
CA LEU A 66 5.26 0.71 6.73
C LEU A 66 5.97 1.47 5.60
N ILE A 67 7.30 1.41 5.61
CA ILE A 67 8.14 1.98 4.55
C ILE A 67 8.93 0.84 3.92
N THR A 68 8.80 0.66 2.61
CA THR A 68 9.64 -0.24 1.80
C THR A 68 10.63 0.56 0.97
N GLY A 69 11.79 -0.03 0.66
CA GLY A 69 12.86 0.66 -0.07
C GLY A 69 13.78 1.51 0.81
N SER A 70 14.78 2.13 0.19
CA SER A 70 15.79 2.97 0.88
C SER A 70 16.33 4.03 -0.06
N TYR A 71 16.35 5.29 0.38
CA TYR A 71 16.95 6.40 -0.39
C TYR A 71 18.42 6.15 -0.71
N ALA A 72 19.21 5.63 0.24
CA ALA A 72 20.62 5.36 0.04
C ALA A 72 20.84 4.30 -1.05
N ARG A 73 20.06 3.21 -1.03
CA ARG A 73 20.13 2.17 -2.06
C ARG A 73 19.62 2.67 -3.42
N HIS A 74 18.56 3.46 -3.40
CA HIS A 74 18.01 4.06 -4.61
C HIS A 74 19.04 4.99 -5.28
N SER A 75 19.63 5.91 -4.53
CA SER A 75 20.64 6.85 -5.03
C SER A 75 21.89 6.12 -5.56
N ALA A 76 22.44 5.17 -4.80
CA ALA A 76 23.61 4.39 -5.21
C ALA A 76 23.35 3.59 -6.50
N MET A 77 22.16 3.01 -6.63
CA MET A 77 21.78 2.24 -7.82
C MET A 77 21.50 3.12 -9.02
N SER A 78 20.88 4.30 -8.84
CA SER A 78 20.67 5.26 -9.93
C SER A 78 22.02 5.71 -10.52
N SER A 79 22.96 6.10 -9.67
CA SER A 79 24.30 6.49 -10.10
C SER A 79 25.07 5.36 -10.81
N PHE A 80 24.90 4.12 -10.32
CA PHE A 80 25.51 2.95 -10.96
C PHE A 80 24.92 2.69 -12.36
N PHE A 81 23.60 2.80 -12.53
CA PHE A 81 22.96 2.57 -13.83
C PHE A 81 23.18 3.71 -14.81
N GLU A 82 23.29 4.95 -14.35
CA GLU A 82 23.67 6.09 -15.19
C GLU A 82 25.09 5.94 -15.76
N SER A 83 25.98 5.24 -15.04
CA SER A 83 27.34 4.97 -15.49
C SER A 83 27.47 3.80 -16.47
N ILE A 84 26.40 3.03 -16.72
CA ILE A 84 26.40 1.89 -17.66
C ILE A 84 25.44 2.17 -18.83
N PRO A 85 25.94 2.69 -19.98
CA PRO A 85 25.10 3.14 -21.10
C PRO A 85 24.17 2.08 -21.70
N LEU A 86 24.57 0.80 -21.64
CA LEU A 86 23.83 -0.32 -22.24
C LEU A 86 22.60 -0.78 -21.43
N ILE A 87 22.57 -0.56 -20.12
CA ILE A 87 21.46 -1.04 -19.25
C ILE A 87 20.21 -0.17 -19.43
N GLY A 88 20.36 1.11 -19.77
CA GLY A 88 19.25 2.01 -20.05
C GLY A 88 18.38 1.57 -21.23
N PHE A 89 18.95 0.81 -22.18
CA PHE A 89 18.23 0.32 -23.36
C PHE A 89 17.50 -1.03 -23.13
N PHE A 90 17.86 -1.79 -22.10
CA PHE A 90 17.30 -3.12 -21.86
C PHE A 90 16.83 -3.31 -20.40
N PRO A 91 15.80 -2.61 -19.94
CA PRO A 91 15.30 -2.72 -18.56
C PRO A 91 14.81 -4.12 -18.20
N SER A 92 14.53 -4.99 -19.18
CA SER A 92 14.14 -6.39 -18.97
C SER A 92 15.28 -7.27 -18.47
N LEU A 93 16.54 -6.91 -18.74
CA LEU A 93 17.73 -7.67 -18.33
C LEU A 93 18.14 -7.41 -16.87
N VAL A 94 17.56 -6.38 -16.22
CA VAL A 94 17.88 -6.07 -14.82
C VAL A 94 17.22 -7.11 -13.90
N PRO A 95 17.99 -7.83 -13.06
CA PRO A 95 17.44 -8.79 -12.10
C PRO A 95 16.37 -8.16 -11.19
N ARG A 96 15.35 -8.94 -10.82
CA ARG A 96 14.26 -8.44 -9.96
C ARG A 96 14.74 -7.88 -8.62
N SER A 97 15.83 -8.45 -8.06
CA SER A 97 16.46 -7.96 -6.83
C SER A 97 17.05 -6.56 -7.00
N LEU A 98 17.66 -6.28 -8.16
CA LEU A 98 18.21 -4.97 -8.50
C LEU A 98 17.10 -3.96 -8.77
N LYS A 99 16.03 -4.35 -9.45
CA LYS A 99 14.83 -3.50 -9.62
C LYS A 99 14.22 -3.09 -8.29
N ARG A 100 14.20 -3.97 -7.29
CA ARG A 100 13.75 -3.63 -5.92
C ARG A 100 14.69 -2.62 -5.24
N ALA A 101 15.99 -2.71 -5.46
CA ALA A 101 16.97 -1.79 -4.88
C ALA A 101 16.92 -0.38 -5.47
N GLN A 102 16.45 -0.23 -6.72
CA GLN A 102 16.32 1.05 -7.41
C GLN A 102 15.09 1.88 -6.95
N GLN A 103 14.18 1.30 -6.18
CA GLN A 103 12.97 2.01 -5.83
C GLN A 103 13.19 3.04 -4.74
N ALA A 104 12.68 4.23 -4.99
CA ALA A 104 12.48 5.23 -3.94
C ALA A 104 11.63 4.62 -2.82
N PRO A 105 11.90 4.98 -1.56
CA PRO A 105 11.10 4.51 -0.45
C PRO A 105 9.62 4.80 -0.68
N LYS A 106 8.78 3.79 -0.45
CA LYS A 106 7.33 3.90 -0.54
C LYS A 106 6.71 3.65 0.82
N ARG A 107 5.66 4.38 1.07
CA ARG A 107 4.85 4.23 2.28
C ARG A 107 3.66 3.35 1.98
N ILE A 108 3.54 2.27 2.71
CA ILE A 108 2.45 1.32 2.60
C ILE A 108 1.53 1.54 3.80
N ILE A 109 0.29 1.90 3.53
CA ILE A 109 -0.76 2.00 4.55
C ILE A 109 -1.49 0.67 4.58
N ILE A 110 -1.66 0.13 5.78
CA ILE A 110 -2.43 -1.06 6.08
C ILE A 110 -3.52 -0.65 7.06
N ALA A 111 -4.78 -0.96 6.75
CA ALA A 111 -5.90 -0.66 7.61
C ALA A 111 -6.93 -1.79 7.53
N ALA A 112 -7.39 -2.26 8.69
CA ALA A 112 -8.42 -3.29 8.80
C ALA A 112 -9.49 -2.86 9.82
N ARG A 113 -10.73 -3.28 9.60
CA ARG A 113 -11.81 -3.14 10.58
C ARG A 113 -12.83 -4.27 10.46
N ALA A 114 -13.62 -4.44 11.50
CA ALA A 114 -14.68 -5.43 11.52
C ALA A 114 -15.75 -5.12 10.46
N CYS A 115 -16.20 -6.16 9.79
CA CYS A 115 -17.35 -6.14 8.89
C CYS A 115 -18.15 -7.43 9.00
N GLN A 116 -19.20 -7.56 8.21
CA GLN A 116 -19.97 -8.81 8.07
C GLN A 116 -19.99 -9.22 6.59
N VAL A 117 -19.78 -10.50 6.34
CA VAL A 117 -19.89 -11.10 5.01
C VAL A 117 -20.89 -12.25 5.11
N ALA A 118 -22.00 -12.15 4.38
CA ALA A 118 -23.10 -13.12 4.44
C ALA A 118 -23.57 -13.44 5.88
N GLY A 119 -23.66 -12.41 6.73
CA GLY A 119 -24.09 -12.54 8.13
C GLY A 119 -23.05 -13.12 9.09
N ARG A 120 -21.83 -13.40 8.63
CA ARG A 120 -20.73 -13.92 9.45
C ARG A 120 -19.74 -12.81 9.80
N PRO A 121 -19.18 -12.81 11.02
CA PRO A 121 -18.10 -11.91 11.38
C PRO A 121 -16.90 -12.07 10.41
N ALA A 122 -16.37 -10.96 9.98
CA ALA A 122 -15.25 -10.87 9.05
C ALA A 122 -14.49 -9.55 9.27
N SER A 123 -13.39 -9.36 8.58
CA SER A 123 -12.73 -8.06 8.49
C SER A 123 -12.60 -7.61 7.05
N GLU A 124 -12.67 -6.31 6.84
CA GLU A 124 -12.21 -5.69 5.60
C GLU A 124 -10.78 -5.19 5.79
N LEU A 125 -9.94 -5.48 4.81
CA LEU A 125 -8.53 -5.11 4.76
C LEU A 125 -8.29 -4.19 3.57
N TRP A 126 -7.63 -3.07 3.85
CA TRP A 126 -7.08 -2.16 2.86
C TRP A 126 -5.57 -2.14 2.95
N CYS A 127 -4.90 -2.21 1.79
CA CYS A 127 -3.46 -2.05 1.69
C CYS A 127 -3.14 -1.22 0.45
N PHE A 128 -2.41 -0.12 0.60
CA PHE A 128 -2.19 0.79 -0.53
C PHE A 128 -0.93 1.65 -0.37
N ASP A 129 -0.47 2.19 -1.50
CA ASP A 129 0.61 3.17 -1.54
C ASP A 129 0.11 4.52 -0.99
N GLY A 130 0.68 4.96 0.13
CA GLY A 130 0.34 6.20 0.81
C GLY A 130 1.11 7.42 0.29
N ASP A 131 2.03 7.29 -0.64
CA ASP A 131 2.81 8.40 -1.20
C ASP A 131 2.19 8.93 -2.48
N ILE A 132 2.08 10.27 -2.55
CA ILE A 132 1.54 10.98 -3.72
C ILE A 132 2.62 11.18 -4.79
N THR A 133 3.87 11.21 -4.36
CA THR A 133 5.02 11.58 -5.18
C THR A 133 5.91 10.36 -5.45
N SER A 134 5.62 9.64 -6.51
CA SER A 134 6.60 8.76 -7.13
C SER A 134 7.31 9.54 -8.23
N THR A 135 8.61 9.65 -8.14
CA THR A 135 9.46 10.26 -9.18
C THR A 135 9.42 9.46 -10.48
N ASP A 136 9.07 8.17 -10.42
CA ASP A 136 8.80 7.32 -11.56
C ASP A 136 7.52 6.50 -11.37
N PRO A 137 6.38 7.00 -11.89
CA PRO A 137 5.09 6.33 -11.73
C PRO A 137 5.03 4.93 -12.36
N MET A 138 5.78 4.67 -13.43
CA MET A 138 5.70 3.39 -14.15
C MET A 138 6.38 2.26 -13.37
N VAL A 139 7.62 2.48 -12.93
CA VAL A 139 8.39 1.49 -12.15
C VAL A 139 7.72 1.25 -10.80
N SER A 140 7.27 2.31 -10.17
CA SER A 140 6.55 2.32 -8.91
C SER A 140 5.28 1.48 -8.96
N ASN A 141 4.45 1.68 -9.97
CA ASN A 141 3.19 0.96 -10.12
C ASN A 141 3.40 -0.52 -10.43
N ALA A 142 4.38 -0.87 -11.27
CA ALA A 142 4.70 -2.26 -11.57
C ALA A 142 5.14 -3.04 -10.33
N PHE A 143 5.89 -2.41 -9.42
CA PHE A 143 6.24 -3.01 -8.14
C PHE A 143 5.02 -3.23 -7.27
N MET A 144 4.20 -2.20 -7.08
CA MET A 144 3.00 -2.31 -6.25
C MET A 144 2.02 -3.33 -6.80
N ASP A 145 1.81 -3.39 -8.12
CA ASP A 145 0.96 -4.41 -8.75
C ASP A 145 1.46 -5.83 -8.47
N THR A 146 2.78 -6.05 -8.54
CA THR A 146 3.38 -7.34 -8.24
C THR A 146 3.25 -7.66 -6.75
N ALA A 147 3.61 -6.74 -5.87
CA ALA A 147 3.56 -6.95 -4.43
C ALA A 147 2.13 -7.19 -3.91
N LEU A 148 1.14 -6.44 -4.40
CA LEU A 148 -0.26 -6.64 -4.02
C LEU A 148 -0.85 -7.93 -4.59
N ARG A 149 -0.37 -8.40 -5.75
CA ARG A 149 -0.73 -9.73 -6.25
C ARG A 149 -0.14 -10.84 -5.37
N ASP A 150 1.13 -10.70 -4.99
CA ASP A 150 1.81 -11.69 -4.14
C ASP A 150 1.22 -11.70 -2.72
N LEU A 151 0.78 -10.54 -2.19
CA LEU A 151 -0.01 -10.45 -0.96
C LEU A 151 -1.33 -11.23 -1.08
N ALA A 152 -2.06 -11.06 -2.19
CA ALA A 152 -3.30 -11.80 -2.42
C ALA A 152 -3.06 -13.33 -2.42
N ILE A 153 -1.96 -13.79 -3.04
CA ILE A 153 -1.57 -15.20 -3.03
C ILE A 153 -1.23 -15.67 -1.61
N ALA A 154 -0.51 -14.86 -0.83
CA ALA A 154 -0.16 -15.19 0.56
C ALA A 154 -1.42 -15.36 1.43
N LEU A 155 -2.36 -14.41 1.37
CA LEU A 155 -3.63 -14.48 2.09
C LEU A 155 -4.50 -15.65 1.63
N HIS A 156 -4.50 -15.97 0.34
CA HIS A 156 -5.20 -17.14 -0.18
C HIS A 156 -4.62 -18.45 0.37
N LYS A 157 -3.30 -18.58 0.40
CA LYS A 157 -2.62 -19.77 0.96
C LYS A 157 -2.89 -19.93 2.45
N GLN A 158 -3.12 -18.85 3.19
CA GLN A 158 -3.54 -18.89 4.60
C GLN A 158 -5.01 -19.32 4.78
N GLY A 159 -5.80 -19.43 3.70
CA GLY A 159 -7.21 -19.77 3.75
C GLY A 159 -8.10 -18.68 4.36
N THR A 160 -7.60 -17.45 4.45
CA THR A 160 -8.29 -16.35 5.13
C THR A 160 -9.17 -15.51 4.21
N LEU A 161 -8.96 -15.54 2.89
CA LEU A 161 -9.72 -14.74 1.93
C LEU A 161 -11.19 -15.17 1.83
N LEU A 162 -12.07 -14.18 1.90
CA LEU A 162 -13.50 -14.32 1.59
C LEU A 162 -13.77 -13.66 0.22
N GLY A 163 -13.90 -14.49 -0.81
CA GLY A 163 -14.12 -14.01 -2.17
C GLY A 163 -12.85 -13.50 -2.88
N THR A 164 -13.04 -12.78 -3.97
CA THR A 164 -11.94 -12.28 -4.81
C THR A 164 -11.46 -10.91 -4.32
N PRO A 165 -10.17 -10.74 -3.98
CA PRO A 165 -9.63 -9.45 -3.62
C PRO A 165 -9.70 -8.48 -4.80
N LYS A 166 -9.90 -7.20 -4.52
CA LYS A 166 -9.99 -6.14 -5.52
C LYS A 166 -8.70 -5.32 -5.53
N ARG A 167 -8.23 -5.01 -6.73
CA ARG A 167 -7.10 -4.09 -6.96
C ARG A 167 -7.56 -2.99 -7.88
N PHE A 168 -7.28 -1.74 -7.53
CA PHE A 168 -7.73 -0.59 -8.31
C PHE A 168 -6.81 0.62 -8.11
N PHE A 169 -7.04 1.66 -8.88
CA PHE A 169 -6.33 2.94 -8.75
C PHE A 169 -7.04 3.86 -7.76
N GLY A 170 -6.27 4.59 -6.97
CA GLY A 170 -6.80 5.53 -5.98
C GLY A 170 -7.67 6.64 -6.57
N GLY A 171 -7.53 6.97 -7.85
CA GLY A 171 -8.43 7.88 -8.55
C GLY A 171 -9.88 7.39 -8.69
N ALA A 172 -10.15 6.11 -8.39
CA ALA A 172 -11.49 5.57 -8.30
C ALA A 172 -12.18 5.86 -6.96
N LEU A 173 -11.42 6.29 -5.92
CA LEU A 173 -12.00 6.64 -4.63
C LEU A 173 -12.67 8.02 -4.67
N PRO A 174 -13.83 8.18 -4.03
CA PRO A 174 -14.41 9.49 -3.78
C PRO A 174 -13.46 10.38 -2.97
N LYS A 175 -13.51 11.70 -3.16
CA LYS A 175 -12.62 12.65 -2.47
C LYS A 175 -12.84 12.68 -0.95
N ASP A 176 -14.04 12.40 -0.51
CA ASP A 176 -14.45 12.30 0.91
C ASP A 176 -14.12 10.94 1.54
N HIS A 177 -13.68 9.96 0.74
CA HIS A 177 -13.27 8.66 1.29
C HIS A 177 -12.02 8.83 2.16
N LEU A 178 -12.00 8.21 3.35
CA LEU A 178 -10.91 8.32 4.33
C LEU A 178 -9.53 8.03 3.70
N PHE A 179 -9.44 7.03 2.84
CA PHE A 179 -8.19 6.62 2.19
C PHE A 179 -7.92 7.37 0.87
N TYR A 180 -8.67 8.43 0.58
CA TYR A 180 -8.27 9.30 -0.51
C TYR A 180 -6.93 9.98 -0.18
N PHE A 181 -6.04 10.10 -1.16
CA PHE A 181 -4.64 10.47 -0.93
C PHE A 181 -4.45 11.77 -0.15
N GLN A 182 -5.31 12.78 -0.33
CA GLN A 182 -5.23 14.04 0.40
C GLN A 182 -5.56 13.85 1.88
N ASN A 183 -6.54 13.00 2.21
CA ASN A 183 -6.93 12.70 3.59
C ASN A 183 -5.84 11.91 4.30
N ILE A 184 -5.16 10.98 3.62
CA ILE A 184 -3.98 10.29 4.15
C ILE A 184 -2.82 11.27 4.42
N ALA A 185 -2.59 12.24 3.54
CA ALA A 185 -1.56 13.26 3.76
C ALA A 185 -1.86 14.14 4.99
N ILE A 186 -3.13 14.48 5.22
CA ILE A 186 -3.59 15.20 6.41
C ILE A 186 -3.35 14.35 7.67
N MET A 187 -3.84 13.12 7.72
CA MET A 187 -3.64 12.21 8.84
C MET A 187 -2.16 12.04 9.21
N ARG A 188 -1.28 11.91 8.20
CA ARG A 188 0.17 11.78 8.42
C ARG A 188 0.78 13.06 9.01
N ARG A 189 0.33 14.24 8.55
CA ARG A 189 0.75 15.52 9.12
C ARG A 189 0.33 15.60 10.59
N ASP A 190 -0.91 15.26 10.91
CA ASP A 190 -1.46 15.34 12.25
C ASP A 190 -0.79 14.32 13.19
N ALA A 191 -0.48 13.10 12.70
CA ALA A 191 0.30 12.10 13.42
C ALA A 191 1.70 12.61 13.82
N LYS A 192 2.34 13.43 12.98
CA LYS A 192 3.64 14.04 13.30
C LYS A 192 3.53 15.16 14.32
N MET A 193 2.50 16.00 14.22
CA MET A 193 2.32 17.13 15.15
C MET A 193 1.98 16.67 16.55
N ASN A 194 1.12 15.67 16.71
CA ASN A 194 0.70 15.14 18.02
C ASN A 194 1.83 14.51 18.85
N ARG A 195 3.01 14.31 18.27
CA ARG A 195 4.19 13.80 18.99
C ARG A 195 5.20 14.88 19.39
N GLN A 196 4.98 16.13 19.02
CA GLN A 196 5.87 17.24 19.40
C GLN A 196 5.44 17.90 20.71
N TYR A 197 4.36 17.42 21.31
CA TYR A 197 3.83 17.79 22.61
C TYR A 197 3.72 16.56 23.51
#